data_8ecb15fdc92bc6798808b6fcee29844a
#
_entry.id   8ecb15fdc92bc6798808b6fcee29844a
#
_cell.length_a   1.000
_cell.length_b   1.000
_cell.length_c   1.000
_cell.angle_alpha   90.00
_cell.angle_beta   90.00
_cell.angle_gamma   90.00
#
_symmetry.space_group_name_H-M   'P 1'
#
loop_
_entity.id
_entity.type
_entity.pdbx_description
1 polymer ?
#
loop_
_entity_poly.entity_id
_entity_poly.type
_entity_poly.pdbx_seq_one_letter_code
_entity_poly.pdbx_strand_id
1 'polypeptide(L)'
;MGSSGIFGWIKRIRLLPPRDQEFFGLMEKLVDTAAEASQWLTEMFNGDPRRGQEFSTRIENCLTKCSQIEESIEGLLLRSQQPPFARNEIGTFSTDILRIAKFINHASNRYVIYDIPSSDKEMRELGTIIKEACDQIVEAVKSLRSNRNIEPVARAVDRLETKADEIYHGGLRRRFQEIRSDRSILDLRALG
;
A
#
# COMPACT_ATOMS: atom_id res chain seq x y z
N MET A 1 12.70 -10.08 -13.36
CA MET A 1 13.28 -8.72 -13.17
C MET A 1 13.02 -8.34 -11.74
N GLY A 2 14.08 -8.08 -10.97
CA GLY A 2 14.08 -8.19 -9.53
C GLY A 2 13.10 -7.26 -8.81
N SER A 3 12.46 -7.83 -7.80
CA SER A 3 11.78 -7.17 -6.69
C SER A 3 12.75 -6.23 -5.96
N SER A 4 12.98 -5.04 -6.53
CA SER A 4 13.81 -3.96 -5.97
C SER A 4 12.91 -2.92 -5.30
N GLY A 5 11.87 -3.40 -4.60
CA GLY A 5 10.97 -2.57 -3.85
C GLY A 5 11.39 -2.39 -2.39
N ILE A 6 10.51 -1.79 -1.62
CA ILE A 6 10.55 -1.53 -0.18
C ILE A 6 11.20 -2.68 0.62
N PHE A 7 11.03 -3.94 0.19
CA PHE A 7 11.52 -5.14 0.86
C PHE A 7 13.00 -5.45 0.66
N GLY A 8 13.63 -4.98 -0.42
CA GLY A 8 15.08 -5.08 -0.60
C GLY A 8 15.84 -4.30 0.47
N TRP A 9 15.26 -3.22 0.95
CA TRP A 9 15.77 -2.40 2.04
C TRP A 9 15.64 -3.10 3.40
N ILE A 10 14.47 -3.67 3.72
CA ILE A 10 14.19 -4.39 4.96
C ILE A 10 15.16 -5.58 5.16
N LYS A 11 15.55 -6.28 4.09
CA LYS A 11 16.51 -7.41 4.14
C LYS A 11 17.96 -6.98 4.43
N ARG A 12 18.32 -5.70 4.26
CA ARG A 12 19.70 -5.20 4.45
C ARG A 12 19.97 -4.64 5.83
N ILE A 13 18.93 -4.38 6.64
CA ILE A 13 19.10 -3.81 7.97
C ILE A 13 19.60 -4.87 8.93
N ARG A 14 20.92 -4.87 9.16
CA ARG A 14 21.57 -5.56 10.28
C ARG A 14 21.61 -4.60 11.46
N LEU A 15 20.78 -4.92 12.49
CA LEU A 15 20.91 -4.61 13.92
C LEU A 15 21.82 -3.41 14.27
N LEU A 16 21.25 -2.21 14.30
CA LEU A 16 21.84 -1.07 15.01
C LEU A 16 20.92 -0.70 16.17
N PRO A 17 21.46 -0.38 17.36
CA PRO A 17 20.62 0.02 18.49
C PRO A 17 19.89 1.33 18.19
N PRO A 18 18.60 1.43 18.52
CA PRO A 18 17.82 2.64 18.27
C PRO A 18 18.29 3.77 19.20
N ARG A 19 18.99 4.75 18.67
CA ARG A 19 19.47 5.92 19.43
C ARG A 19 18.68 7.20 19.18
N ASP A 20 17.86 7.22 18.14
CA ASP A 20 17.12 8.43 17.79
C ASP A 20 15.60 8.17 17.80
N GLN A 21 14.98 8.47 18.93
CA GLN A 21 13.54 8.26 19.13
C GLN A 21 12.68 9.13 18.20
N GLU A 22 13.18 10.29 17.76
CA GLU A 22 12.46 11.19 16.86
C GLU A 22 12.28 10.59 15.48
N PHE A 23 13.34 9.97 14.91
CA PHE A 23 13.24 9.26 13.63
C PHE A 23 12.23 8.12 13.68
N PHE A 24 12.35 7.25 14.69
CA PHE A 24 11.40 6.16 14.85
C PHE A 24 9.97 6.66 15.06
N GLY A 25 9.78 7.73 15.82
CA GLY A 25 8.46 8.33 16.01
C GLY A 25 7.83 8.86 14.71
N LEU A 26 8.63 9.44 13.82
CA LEU A 26 8.15 9.88 12.50
C LEU A 26 7.91 8.69 11.57
N MET A 27 8.80 7.69 11.55
CA MET A 27 8.64 6.49 10.74
C MET A 27 7.37 5.70 11.15
N GLU A 28 7.13 5.52 12.45
CA GLU A 28 5.90 4.90 12.96
C GLU A 28 4.64 5.68 12.53
N LYS A 29 4.63 7.00 12.70
CA LYS A 29 3.51 7.85 12.26
C LYS A 29 3.25 7.73 10.76
N LEU A 30 4.31 7.65 9.95
CA LEU A 30 4.19 7.55 8.50
C LEU A 30 3.54 6.22 8.10
N VAL A 31 4.02 5.09 8.65
CA VAL A 31 3.45 3.78 8.31
C VAL A 31 2.04 3.59 8.89
N ASP A 32 1.77 4.10 10.10
CA ASP A 32 0.43 4.06 10.70
C ASP A 32 -0.58 4.86 9.85
N THR A 33 -0.17 6.03 9.31
CA THR A 33 -1.03 6.85 8.42
C THR A 33 -1.28 6.16 7.08
N ALA A 34 -0.28 5.49 6.51
CA ALA A 34 -0.45 4.70 5.28
C ALA A 34 -1.36 3.47 5.53
N ALA A 35 -1.24 2.82 6.69
CA ALA A 35 -2.13 1.73 7.10
C ALA A 35 -3.57 2.23 7.30
N GLU A 36 -3.78 3.42 7.88
CA GLU A 36 -5.10 4.06 7.96
C GLU A 36 -5.71 4.26 6.56
N ALA A 37 -4.93 4.74 5.59
CA ALA A 37 -5.39 4.90 4.22
C ALA A 37 -5.81 3.55 3.60
N SER A 38 -5.07 2.48 3.84
CA SER A 38 -5.40 1.12 3.36
C SER A 38 -6.67 0.55 4.01
N GLN A 39 -6.91 0.88 5.27
CA GLN A 39 -8.15 0.54 5.97
C GLN A 39 -9.35 1.22 5.29
N TRP A 40 -9.27 2.53 5.01
CA TRP A 40 -10.35 3.25 4.32
C TRP A 40 -10.59 2.72 2.90
N LEU A 41 -9.55 2.30 2.17
CA LEU A 41 -9.71 1.65 0.87
C LEU A 41 -10.45 0.31 0.99
N THR A 42 -10.11 -0.48 2.00
CA THR A 42 -10.79 -1.77 2.28
C THR A 42 -12.26 -1.54 2.64
N GLU A 43 -12.57 -0.53 3.45
CA GLU A 43 -13.94 -0.16 3.80
C GLU A 43 -14.72 0.36 2.58
N MET A 44 -14.07 1.14 1.70
CA MET A 44 -14.63 1.59 0.44
C MET A 44 -15.06 0.42 -0.45
N PHE A 45 -14.20 -0.59 -0.59
CA PHE A 45 -14.47 -1.75 -1.44
C PHE A 45 -15.51 -2.71 -0.85
N ASN A 46 -15.71 -2.72 0.45
CA ASN A 46 -16.69 -3.57 1.13
C ASN A 46 -17.98 -2.84 1.52
N GLY A 47 -18.00 -1.52 1.41
CA GLY A 47 -19.11 -0.67 1.85
C GLY A 47 -20.15 -0.35 0.78
N ASP A 48 -21.01 0.62 1.10
CA ASP A 48 -21.98 1.18 0.16
C ASP A 48 -21.26 2.07 -0.86
N PRO A 49 -21.36 1.80 -2.18
CA PRO A 49 -20.70 2.60 -3.22
C PRO A 49 -21.06 4.10 -3.17
N ARG A 50 -22.26 4.44 -2.70
CA ARG A 50 -22.68 5.85 -2.53
C ARG A 50 -21.82 6.64 -1.53
N ARG A 51 -21.09 5.95 -0.66
CA ARG A 51 -20.13 6.55 0.25
C ARG A 51 -18.71 6.65 -0.34
N GLY A 52 -18.53 6.29 -1.60
CA GLY A 52 -17.22 6.29 -2.27
C GLY A 52 -16.48 7.63 -2.12
N GLN A 53 -17.18 8.75 -2.35
CA GLN A 53 -16.60 10.09 -2.19
C GLN A 53 -16.15 10.38 -0.74
N GLU A 54 -16.90 9.94 0.26
CA GLU A 54 -16.52 10.09 1.68
C GLU A 54 -15.21 9.35 1.97
N PHE A 55 -15.09 8.10 1.55
CA PHE A 55 -13.87 7.31 1.75
C PHE A 55 -12.69 7.89 0.97
N SER A 56 -12.90 8.34 -0.27
CA SER A 56 -11.85 8.98 -1.07
C SER A 56 -11.29 10.23 -0.39
N THR A 57 -12.15 11.07 0.18
CA THR A 57 -11.72 12.25 0.95
C THR A 57 -10.90 11.88 2.20
N ARG A 58 -11.26 10.80 2.90
CA ARG A 58 -10.47 10.30 4.05
C ARG A 58 -9.08 9.81 3.63
N ILE A 59 -9.02 9.08 2.51
CA ILE A 59 -7.75 8.59 1.94
C ILE A 59 -6.86 9.76 1.50
N GLU A 60 -7.42 10.78 0.85
CA GLU A 60 -6.70 11.98 0.46
C GLU A 60 -6.12 12.74 1.67
N ASN A 61 -6.87 12.82 2.77
CA ASN A 61 -6.38 13.38 4.03
C ASN A 61 -5.21 12.56 4.60
N CYS A 62 -5.24 11.24 4.51
CA CYS A 62 -4.11 10.39 4.91
C CYS A 62 -2.89 10.65 4.02
N LEU A 63 -3.07 10.77 2.69
CA LEU A 63 -1.98 11.11 1.77
C LEU A 63 -1.33 12.46 2.11
N THR A 64 -2.14 13.48 2.39
CA THR A 64 -1.65 14.81 2.81
C THR A 64 -0.81 14.71 4.08
N LYS A 65 -1.28 13.96 5.09
CA LYS A 65 -0.53 13.71 6.32
C LYS A 65 0.79 12.96 6.04
N CYS A 66 0.77 11.92 5.18
CA CYS A 66 1.99 11.19 4.80
C CYS A 66 3.02 12.13 4.18
N SER A 67 2.61 13.04 3.28
CA SER A 67 3.52 14.02 2.67
C SER A 67 4.14 14.94 3.72
N GLN A 68 3.37 15.46 4.67
CA GLN A 68 3.88 16.31 5.76
C GLN A 68 4.86 15.58 6.68
N ILE A 69 4.61 14.29 6.96
CA ILE A 69 5.51 13.48 7.78
C ILE A 69 6.81 13.19 7.02
N GLU A 70 6.72 12.89 5.74
CA GLU A 70 7.89 12.66 4.88
C GLU A 70 8.77 13.91 4.80
N GLU A 71 8.22 15.10 4.58
CA GLU A 71 8.94 16.38 4.66
C GLU A 71 9.59 16.59 6.03
N SER A 72 8.93 16.15 7.12
CA SER A 72 9.49 16.23 8.47
C SER A 72 10.69 15.30 8.66
N ILE A 73 10.65 14.09 8.05
CA ILE A 73 11.77 13.13 8.04
C ILE A 73 12.95 13.72 7.26
N GLU A 74 12.71 14.28 6.08
CA GLU A 74 13.75 14.94 5.28
C GLU A 74 14.39 16.10 6.05
N GLY A 75 13.59 16.97 6.66
CA GLY A 75 14.06 18.07 7.49
C GLY A 75 14.90 17.58 8.68
N LEU A 76 14.50 16.46 9.30
CA LEU A 76 15.27 15.85 10.39
C LEU A 76 16.60 15.27 9.89
N LEU A 77 16.62 14.63 8.73
CA LEU A 77 17.83 14.14 8.09
C LEU A 77 18.84 15.25 7.81
N LEU A 78 18.39 16.43 7.35
CA LEU A 78 19.27 17.55 7.06
C LEU A 78 19.98 18.09 8.31
N ARG A 79 19.33 18.11 9.47
CA ARG A 79 19.88 18.64 10.72
C ARG A 79 20.53 17.61 11.64
N SER A 80 20.32 16.32 11.42
CA SER A 80 20.91 15.26 12.23
C SER A 80 22.33 14.94 11.75
N GLN A 81 23.29 14.86 12.68
CA GLN A 81 24.68 14.46 12.34
C GLN A 81 24.83 12.94 12.24
N GLN A 82 24.10 12.18 13.06
CA GLN A 82 24.19 10.72 13.16
C GLN A 82 22.78 10.11 13.25
N PRO A 83 22.08 9.93 12.13
CA PRO A 83 20.79 9.25 12.13
C PRO A 83 20.95 7.75 12.46
N PRO A 84 19.87 7.06 12.91
CA PRO A 84 19.90 5.66 13.34
C PRO A 84 20.25 4.66 12.23
N PHE A 85 20.05 5.06 10.97
CA PHE A 85 20.38 4.30 9.76
C PHE A 85 21.05 5.22 8.76
N ALA A 86 21.56 4.67 7.67
CA ALA A 86 22.10 5.48 6.59
C ALA A 86 21.03 6.45 6.03
N ARG A 87 21.42 7.70 5.75
CA ARG A 87 20.49 8.77 5.31
C ARG A 87 19.67 8.36 4.09
N ASN A 88 20.35 7.72 3.11
CA ASN A 88 19.68 7.22 1.91
C ASN A 88 18.68 6.09 2.21
N GLU A 89 18.90 5.28 3.24
CA GLU A 89 17.97 4.22 3.64
C GLU A 89 16.70 4.80 4.25
N ILE A 90 16.83 5.79 5.14
CA ILE A 90 15.67 6.48 5.74
C ILE A 90 14.91 7.25 4.66
N GLY A 91 15.60 7.98 3.77
CA GLY A 91 14.98 8.72 2.68
C GLY A 91 14.25 7.80 1.70
N THR A 92 14.86 6.69 1.29
CA THR A 92 14.19 5.69 0.43
C THR A 92 12.96 5.10 1.12
N PHE A 93 13.08 4.74 2.41
CA PHE A 93 11.95 4.22 3.17
C PHE A 93 10.77 5.20 3.19
N SER A 94 11.01 6.46 3.57
CA SER A 94 9.94 7.47 3.68
C SER A 94 9.26 7.73 2.32
N THR A 95 10.04 7.85 1.26
CA THR A 95 9.54 8.02 -0.11
C THR A 95 8.72 6.80 -0.57
N ASP A 96 9.17 5.58 -0.24
CA ASP A 96 8.45 4.36 -0.62
C ASP A 96 7.11 4.22 0.11
N ILE A 97 7.03 4.58 1.39
CA ILE A 97 5.76 4.59 2.13
C ILE A 97 4.81 5.67 1.57
N LEU A 98 5.31 6.86 1.28
CA LEU A 98 4.51 7.90 0.63
C LEU A 98 3.98 7.42 -0.74
N ARG A 99 4.78 6.66 -1.49
CA ARG A 99 4.36 6.07 -2.78
C ARG A 99 3.22 5.06 -2.60
N ILE A 100 3.23 4.26 -1.53
CA ILE A 100 2.10 3.37 -1.19
C ILE A 100 0.83 4.20 -0.97
N ALA A 101 0.89 5.26 -0.14
CA ALA A 101 -0.25 6.14 0.10
C ALA A 101 -0.77 6.79 -1.19
N LYS A 102 0.12 7.19 -2.10
CA LYS A 102 -0.25 7.71 -3.45
C LYS A 102 -1.00 6.66 -4.27
N PHE A 103 -0.55 5.41 -4.30
CA PHE A 103 -1.23 4.35 -5.06
C PHE A 103 -2.60 4.02 -4.47
N ILE A 104 -2.74 3.99 -3.14
CA ILE A 104 -4.03 3.82 -2.46
C ILE A 104 -4.99 4.95 -2.85
N ASN A 105 -4.51 6.21 -2.83
CA ASN A 105 -5.31 7.37 -3.24
C ASN A 105 -5.70 7.30 -4.72
N HIS A 106 -4.78 6.89 -5.61
CA HIS A 106 -5.12 6.71 -7.03
C HIS A 106 -6.18 5.63 -7.25
N ALA A 107 -6.15 4.54 -6.49
CA ALA A 107 -7.17 3.49 -6.57
C ALA A 107 -8.54 4.02 -6.12
N SER A 108 -8.60 4.75 -5.01
CA SER A 108 -9.85 5.34 -4.50
C SER A 108 -10.44 6.38 -5.45
N ASN A 109 -9.60 7.26 -6.01
CA ASN A 109 -10.03 8.26 -6.97
C ASN A 109 -10.60 7.62 -8.25
N ARG A 110 -9.98 6.55 -8.77
CA ARG A 110 -10.51 5.82 -9.93
C ARG A 110 -11.83 5.14 -9.62
N TYR A 111 -12.01 4.62 -8.41
CA TYR A 111 -13.28 4.04 -7.97
C TYR A 111 -14.42 5.07 -8.07
N VAL A 112 -14.17 6.31 -7.62
CA VAL A 112 -15.14 7.41 -7.69
C VAL A 112 -15.33 7.90 -9.12
N ILE A 113 -14.23 8.19 -9.86
CA ILE A 113 -14.28 8.74 -11.21
C ILE A 113 -15.02 7.80 -12.19
N TYR A 114 -14.84 6.49 -12.03
CA TYR A 114 -15.50 5.50 -12.90
C TYR A 114 -16.89 5.13 -12.42
N ASP A 115 -17.38 5.77 -11.35
CA ASP A 115 -18.71 5.53 -10.75
C ASP A 115 -18.99 4.02 -10.59
N ILE A 116 -18.06 3.31 -9.94
CA ILE A 116 -18.12 1.85 -9.83
C ILE A 116 -19.32 1.48 -8.95
N PRO A 117 -20.34 0.79 -9.52
CA PRO A 117 -21.62 0.55 -8.82
C PRO A 117 -21.50 -0.48 -7.69
N SER A 118 -20.51 -1.35 -7.76
CA SER A 118 -20.18 -2.32 -6.70
C SER A 118 -18.78 -2.89 -6.93
N SER A 119 -18.06 -3.13 -5.85
CA SER A 119 -16.78 -3.84 -5.93
C SER A 119 -17.02 -5.32 -6.25
N ASP A 120 -16.23 -5.87 -7.17
CA ASP A 120 -16.22 -7.32 -7.38
C ASP A 120 -15.39 -8.03 -6.28
N LYS A 121 -15.36 -9.34 -6.37
CA LYS A 121 -14.65 -10.18 -5.39
C LYS A 121 -13.16 -9.85 -5.36
N GLU A 122 -12.54 -9.71 -6.52
CA GLU A 122 -11.11 -9.45 -6.65
C GLU A 122 -10.72 -8.09 -6.06
N MET A 123 -11.53 -7.06 -6.27
CA MET A 123 -11.29 -5.74 -5.67
C MET A 123 -11.29 -5.82 -4.14
N ARG A 124 -12.27 -6.52 -3.55
CA ARG A 124 -12.36 -6.69 -2.10
C ARG A 124 -11.17 -7.49 -1.54
N GLU A 125 -10.80 -8.58 -2.22
CA GLU A 125 -9.65 -9.40 -1.82
C GLU A 125 -8.34 -8.64 -1.92
N LEU A 126 -8.11 -7.87 -3.01
CA LEU A 126 -6.93 -7.02 -3.16
C LEU A 126 -6.89 -5.90 -2.12
N GLY A 127 -8.02 -5.26 -1.81
CA GLY A 127 -8.10 -4.27 -0.73
C GLY A 127 -7.68 -4.86 0.62
N THR A 128 -8.12 -6.07 0.92
CA THR A 128 -7.74 -6.78 2.15
C THR A 128 -6.24 -7.09 2.17
N ILE A 129 -5.66 -7.55 1.05
CA ILE A 129 -4.22 -7.84 0.95
C ILE A 129 -3.39 -6.57 1.12
N ILE A 130 -3.79 -5.46 0.52
CA ILE A 130 -3.10 -4.16 0.68
C ILE A 130 -3.09 -3.76 2.15
N LYS A 131 -4.23 -3.90 2.84
CA LYS A 131 -4.31 -3.63 4.28
C LYS A 131 -3.39 -4.54 5.09
N GLU A 132 -3.44 -5.84 4.87
CA GLU A 132 -2.58 -6.81 5.55
C GLU A 132 -1.08 -6.49 5.31
N ALA A 133 -0.69 -6.10 4.09
CA ALA A 133 0.67 -5.72 3.78
C ALA A 133 1.10 -4.43 4.52
N CYS A 134 0.22 -3.43 4.61
CA CYS A 134 0.49 -2.21 5.39
C CYS A 134 0.63 -2.52 6.88
N ASP A 135 -0.22 -3.40 7.45
CA ASP A 135 -0.11 -3.83 8.84
C ASP A 135 1.23 -4.55 9.10
N GLN A 136 1.73 -5.37 8.15
CA GLN A 136 3.06 -5.98 8.25
C GLN A 136 4.18 -4.93 8.24
N ILE A 137 4.05 -3.86 7.45
CA ILE A 137 5.04 -2.77 7.44
C ILE A 137 5.05 -2.04 8.79
N VAL A 138 3.89 -1.79 9.39
CA VAL A 138 3.78 -1.22 10.76
C VAL A 138 4.51 -2.10 11.76
N GLU A 139 4.30 -3.42 11.72
CA GLU A 139 4.98 -4.36 12.63
C GLU A 139 6.49 -4.42 12.36
N ALA A 140 6.94 -4.27 11.09
CA ALA A 140 8.35 -4.19 10.75
C ALA A 140 9.02 -2.99 11.43
N VAL A 141 8.42 -1.80 11.36
CA VAL A 141 8.98 -0.58 11.98
C VAL A 141 9.04 -0.71 13.51
N LYS A 142 7.98 -1.23 14.16
CA LYS A 142 7.97 -1.52 15.59
C LYS A 142 9.03 -2.54 16.01
N SER A 143 9.25 -3.54 15.16
CA SER A 143 10.29 -4.55 15.37
C SER A 143 11.69 -3.96 15.23
N LEU A 144 11.93 -3.08 14.25
CA LEU A 144 13.19 -2.35 14.09
C LEU A 144 13.50 -1.49 15.32
N ARG A 145 12.53 -0.71 15.79
CA ARG A 145 12.68 0.10 17.01
C ARG A 145 13.05 -0.75 18.23
N SER A 146 12.48 -1.95 18.32
CA SER A 146 12.72 -2.90 19.42
C SER A 146 13.91 -3.81 19.20
N ASN A 147 14.70 -3.59 18.14
CA ASN A 147 15.83 -4.42 17.74
C ASN A 147 15.47 -5.92 17.57
N ARG A 148 14.26 -6.20 17.08
CA ARG A 148 13.78 -7.56 16.80
C ARG A 148 14.04 -7.94 15.35
N ASN A 149 14.09 -9.26 15.07
CA ASN A 149 14.24 -9.78 13.74
C ASN A 149 12.99 -9.49 12.88
N ILE A 150 13.18 -8.84 11.73
CA ILE A 150 12.13 -8.47 10.77
C ILE A 150 11.95 -9.48 9.63
N GLU A 151 12.80 -10.49 9.55
CA GLU A 151 12.75 -11.52 8.50
C GLU A 151 11.38 -12.24 8.40
N PRO A 152 10.69 -12.58 9.52
CA PRO A 152 9.35 -13.16 9.43
C PRO A 152 8.32 -12.22 8.78
N VAL A 153 8.43 -10.92 9.05
CA VAL A 153 7.56 -9.89 8.48
C VAL A 153 7.81 -9.75 6.98
N ALA A 154 9.10 -9.68 6.57
CA ALA A 154 9.46 -9.62 5.15
C ALA A 154 8.89 -10.81 4.36
N ARG A 155 9.02 -12.03 4.91
CA ARG A 155 8.43 -13.23 4.28
C ARG A 155 6.89 -13.20 4.25
N ALA A 156 6.25 -12.57 5.23
CA ALA A 156 4.79 -12.43 5.23
C ALA A 156 4.33 -11.55 4.06
N VAL A 157 5.04 -10.47 3.79
CA VAL A 157 4.72 -9.57 2.68
C VAL A 157 5.02 -10.20 1.33
N ASP A 158 6.14 -10.91 1.17
CA ASP A 158 6.45 -11.67 -0.07
C ASP A 158 5.29 -12.65 -0.43
N ARG A 159 4.67 -13.27 0.60
CA ARG A 159 3.48 -14.14 0.38
C ARG A 159 2.24 -13.37 -0.02
N LEU A 160 2.02 -12.18 0.56
CA LEU A 160 0.88 -11.32 0.20
C LEU A 160 1.03 -10.79 -1.23
N GLU A 161 2.23 -10.43 -1.67
CA GLU A 161 2.54 -10.04 -3.05
C GLU A 161 2.18 -11.18 -4.02
N THR A 162 2.66 -12.39 -3.77
CA THR A 162 2.34 -13.57 -4.60
C THR A 162 0.83 -13.78 -4.71
N LYS A 163 0.11 -13.71 -3.58
CA LYS A 163 -1.34 -13.87 -3.55
C LYS A 163 -2.08 -12.76 -4.31
N ALA A 164 -1.59 -11.51 -4.21
CA ALA A 164 -2.15 -10.39 -4.96
C ALA A 164 -2.01 -10.59 -6.47
N ASP A 165 -0.85 -11.03 -6.92
CA ASP A 165 -0.58 -11.34 -8.33
C ASP A 165 -1.51 -12.43 -8.87
N GLU A 166 -1.71 -13.52 -8.12
CA GLU A 166 -2.64 -14.59 -8.49
C GLU A 166 -4.08 -14.07 -8.66
N ILE A 167 -4.57 -13.27 -7.71
CA ILE A 167 -5.91 -12.68 -7.76
C ILE A 167 -6.03 -11.72 -8.94
N TYR A 168 -5.06 -10.84 -9.15
CA TYR A 168 -5.04 -9.88 -10.25
C TYR A 168 -5.07 -10.56 -11.61
N HIS A 169 -4.19 -11.53 -11.83
CA HIS A 169 -4.13 -12.29 -13.10
C HIS A 169 -5.37 -13.16 -13.31
N GLY A 170 -5.91 -13.75 -12.25
CA GLY A 170 -7.17 -14.50 -12.30
C GLY A 170 -8.35 -13.61 -12.69
N GLY A 171 -8.47 -12.44 -12.09
CA GLY A 171 -9.50 -11.46 -12.38
C GLY A 171 -9.42 -10.92 -13.82
N LEU A 172 -8.21 -10.58 -14.29
CA LEU A 172 -8.03 -10.17 -15.68
C LEU A 172 -8.47 -11.25 -16.68
N ARG A 173 -8.03 -12.51 -16.46
CA ARG A 173 -8.40 -13.63 -17.34
C ARG A 173 -9.91 -13.80 -17.41
N ARG A 174 -10.61 -13.76 -16.29
CA ARG A 174 -12.07 -13.87 -16.23
C ARG A 174 -12.75 -12.76 -17.03
N ARG A 175 -12.36 -11.49 -16.84
CA ARG A 175 -12.95 -10.35 -17.54
C ARG A 175 -12.74 -10.42 -19.05
N PHE A 176 -11.57 -10.84 -19.51
CA PHE A 176 -11.33 -11.04 -20.94
C PHE A 176 -12.18 -12.18 -21.52
N GLN A 177 -12.45 -13.23 -20.74
CA GLN A 177 -13.36 -14.31 -21.18
C GLN A 177 -14.81 -13.82 -21.27
N GLU A 178 -15.28 -13.05 -20.29
CA GLU A 178 -16.62 -12.43 -20.28
C GLU A 178 -16.82 -11.52 -21.50
N ILE A 179 -15.89 -10.62 -21.79
CA ILE A 179 -15.93 -9.73 -22.97
C ILE A 179 -15.98 -10.53 -24.27
N ARG A 180 -15.22 -11.62 -24.37
CA ARG A 180 -15.23 -12.47 -25.57
C ARG A 180 -16.57 -13.19 -25.73
N SER A 181 -17.20 -13.67 -24.65
CA SER A 181 -18.52 -14.31 -24.70
C SER A 181 -19.62 -13.32 -25.09
N ASP A 182 -19.59 -12.11 -24.57
CA ASP A 182 -20.56 -11.05 -24.92
C ASP A 182 -20.46 -10.65 -26.39
N ARG A 183 -19.26 -10.50 -26.93
CA ARG A 183 -19.05 -10.25 -28.37
C ARG A 183 -19.57 -11.40 -29.24
N SER A 184 -19.33 -12.63 -28.84
CA SER A 184 -19.85 -13.81 -29.53
C SER A 184 -21.38 -13.83 -29.57
N ILE A 185 -22.06 -13.40 -28.51
CA ILE A 185 -23.54 -13.29 -28.44
C ILE A 185 -24.04 -12.17 -29.35
N LEU A 186 -23.34 -11.02 -29.42
CA LEU A 186 -23.66 -9.90 -30.28
C LEU A 186 -23.52 -10.27 -31.76
N ASP A 187 -22.44 -10.98 -32.12
CA ASP A 187 -22.20 -11.47 -33.48
C ASP A 187 -23.27 -12.46 -33.93
N LEU A 188 -23.74 -13.35 -33.04
CA LEU A 188 -24.84 -14.29 -33.33
C LEU A 188 -26.19 -13.58 -33.54
N ARG A 189 -26.45 -12.49 -32.79
CA ARG A 189 -27.69 -11.68 -32.97
C ARG A 189 -27.67 -10.82 -34.20
N ALA A 190 -26.51 -10.48 -34.72
CA ALA A 190 -26.38 -9.72 -35.99
C ALA A 190 -26.52 -10.60 -37.24
N LEU A 191 -26.49 -11.92 -37.10
CA LEU A 191 -26.61 -12.91 -38.17
C LEU A 191 -28.04 -13.53 -38.32
N GLY A 192 -28.96 -13.20 -37.42
CA GLY A 192 -30.36 -13.63 -37.42
C GLY A 192 -31.32 -12.50 -37.73
#